data_24f9daf0661062f26c50545917cda2d3
#
_entry.id   24f9daf0661062f26c50545917cda2d3
#
_cell.length_a   1.000
_cell.length_b   1.000
_cell.length_c   1.000
_cell.angle_alpha   90.00
_cell.angle_beta   90.00
_cell.angle_gamma   90.00
#
_symmetry.space_group_name_H-M   'P 1'
#
loop_
_entity.id
_entity.type
_entity.pdbx_description
1 polymer ?
#
loop_
_entity_poly.entity_id
_entity_poly.type
_entity_poly.pdbx_seq_one_letter_code
_entity_poly.pdbx_strand_id
1 'polypeptide(L)'
;MPWVSEEQIQELKQIRAYEYLRKNQPNRLKKTRTVNEWELTDHDSFKINEVTSKWHWKSRDIGGISALRFLTKVDGFSFMEAVNLLQEGNFVYIPQEIPAAERKPFVLPEKNMNNRRILQYLSGRGISEDVIRYCLRLGILYESSTYHNAVFVGRDENGKARYAFLRGIYDTGKKSFKIEQAGSEKAYAFCVPPQKESKRVAVYEACIDALAHLTLEGGSLDKYRLELGGISAPKEGETHREMKKPPALEHFLSKHPEIEEIEICTDNDFAGRWACANLKRAYGTTYRIIENLPQIEGADYADLAKVKKEEKKKARAAPER
;
A
#
# COMPACT_ATOMS: atom_id res chain seq x y z
N MET A 1 -9.30 16.64 -41.61
CA MET A 1 -8.42 16.54 -40.41
C MET A 1 -7.52 15.36 -40.65
N PRO A 2 -6.19 15.47 -40.51
CA PRO A 2 -5.30 14.33 -40.65
C PRO A 2 -5.66 13.30 -39.56
N TRP A 3 -6.00 12.09 -39.99
CA TRP A 3 -6.34 10.99 -39.11
C TRP A 3 -5.04 10.36 -38.61
N VAL A 4 -4.87 10.26 -37.29
CA VAL A 4 -3.69 9.63 -36.68
C VAL A 4 -4.05 8.18 -36.37
N SER A 5 -3.27 7.23 -36.87
CA SER A 5 -3.54 5.81 -36.65
C SER A 5 -3.29 5.42 -35.17
N GLU A 6 -3.92 4.34 -34.72
CA GLU A 6 -3.68 3.80 -33.38
C GLU A 6 -2.20 3.44 -33.17
N GLU A 7 -1.54 2.91 -34.18
CA GLU A 7 -0.11 2.56 -34.15
C GLU A 7 0.75 3.79 -33.93
N GLN A 8 0.49 4.88 -34.65
CA GLN A 8 1.17 6.16 -34.45
C GLN A 8 0.97 6.72 -33.04
N ILE A 9 -0.24 6.60 -32.49
CA ILE A 9 -0.52 7.00 -31.10
C ILE A 9 0.27 6.15 -30.12
N GLN A 10 0.40 4.85 -30.34
CA GLN A 10 1.19 3.98 -29.48
C GLN A 10 2.70 4.32 -29.54
N GLU A 11 3.23 4.64 -30.71
CA GLU A 11 4.60 5.10 -30.85
C GLU A 11 4.85 6.42 -30.09
N LEU A 12 3.95 7.40 -30.24
CA LEU A 12 4.06 8.68 -29.53
C LEU A 12 3.94 8.54 -28.02
N LYS A 13 3.19 7.55 -27.51
CA LYS A 13 3.13 7.23 -26.09
C LYS A 13 4.44 6.67 -25.53
N GLN A 14 5.34 6.18 -26.37
CA GLN A 14 6.68 5.71 -25.96
C GLN A 14 7.64 6.86 -25.74
N ILE A 15 7.39 8.05 -26.30
CA ILE A 15 8.24 9.23 -26.08
C ILE A 15 8.16 9.62 -24.62
N ARG A 16 9.30 9.61 -23.94
CA ARG A 16 9.40 9.86 -22.51
C ARG A 16 9.35 11.35 -22.18
N ALA A 17 8.62 11.72 -21.15
CA ALA A 17 8.46 13.11 -20.75
C ALA A 17 9.78 13.78 -20.35
N TYR A 18 10.69 13.08 -19.65
CA TYR A 18 11.98 13.63 -19.27
C TYR A 18 12.87 13.91 -20.48
N GLU A 19 12.94 13.00 -21.45
CA GLU A 19 13.71 13.18 -22.68
C GLU A 19 13.16 14.35 -23.51
N TYR A 20 11.82 14.44 -23.62
CA TYR A 20 11.17 15.57 -24.26
C TYR A 20 11.54 16.90 -23.59
N LEU A 21 11.41 16.99 -22.27
CA LEU A 21 11.74 18.19 -21.50
C LEU A 21 13.20 18.57 -21.64
N ARG A 22 14.09 17.59 -21.51
CA ARG A 22 15.54 17.81 -21.63
C ARG A 22 15.93 18.33 -23.00
N LYS A 23 15.29 17.85 -24.06
CA LYS A 23 15.60 18.25 -25.46
C LYS A 23 14.97 19.59 -25.81
N ASN A 24 13.71 19.81 -25.44
CA ASN A 24 12.94 20.96 -25.96
C ASN A 24 12.74 22.08 -24.94
N GLN A 25 12.78 21.78 -23.65
CA GLN A 25 12.51 22.72 -22.57
C GLN A 25 13.51 22.57 -21.40
N PRO A 26 14.83 22.50 -21.67
CA PRO A 26 15.83 22.22 -20.62
C PRO A 26 15.81 23.24 -19.48
N ASN A 27 15.48 24.50 -19.77
CA ASN A 27 15.42 25.58 -18.78
C ASN A 27 14.26 25.44 -17.77
N ARG A 28 13.28 24.56 -18.05
CA ARG A 28 12.21 24.24 -17.10
C ARG A 28 12.61 23.16 -16.11
N LEU A 29 13.71 22.43 -16.35
CA LEU A 29 14.18 21.36 -15.49
C LEU A 29 15.17 21.90 -14.45
N LYS A 30 14.86 21.67 -13.19
CA LYS A 30 15.73 21.97 -12.06
C LYS A 30 16.00 20.70 -11.26
N LYS A 31 17.27 20.39 -11.02
CA LYS A 31 17.65 19.18 -10.26
C LYS A 31 17.29 19.36 -8.79
N THR A 32 16.68 18.34 -8.19
CA THR A 32 16.40 18.32 -6.75
C THR A 32 17.60 17.73 -5.98
N ARG A 33 17.50 17.70 -4.65
CA ARG A 33 18.52 17.03 -3.80
C ARG A 33 18.40 15.49 -3.85
N THR A 34 17.29 14.97 -4.39
CA THR A 34 17.06 13.53 -4.52
C THR A 34 17.76 13.00 -5.77
N VAL A 35 18.40 11.84 -5.65
CA VAL A 35 19.10 11.20 -6.78
C VAL A 35 18.08 10.89 -7.90
N ASN A 36 18.47 11.20 -9.14
CA ASN A 36 17.66 11.00 -10.35
C ASN A 36 16.30 11.71 -10.36
N GLU A 37 16.08 12.72 -9.49
CA GLU A 37 14.83 13.48 -9.44
C GLU A 37 15.03 14.92 -9.88
N TRP A 38 14.10 15.39 -10.71
CA TRP A 38 14.02 16.77 -11.20
C TRP A 38 12.66 17.36 -10.91
N GLU A 39 12.58 18.68 -10.85
CA GLU A 39 11.34 19.45 -10.71
C GLU A 39 11.23 20.44 -11.87
N LEU A 40 10.03 20.94 -12.12
CA LEU A 40 9.84 22.07 -13.05
C LEU A 40 10.04 23.38 -12.29
N THR A 41 10.68 24.35 -12.97
CA THR A 41 10.92 25.70 -12.41
C THR A 41 9.62 26.48 -12.20
N ASP A 42 8.59 26.18 -12.98
CA ASP A 42 7.25 26.78 -12.95
C ASP A 42 6.24 26.01 -12.11
N HIS A 43 6.59 24.78 -11.68
CA HIS A 43 5.71 23.92 -10.87
C HIS A 43 6.51 23.12 -9.83
N ASP A 44 6.75 23.70 -8.68
CA ASP A 44 7.58 23.15 -7.58
C ASP A 44 7.07 21.81 -7.01
N SER A 45 5.76 21.57 -7.08
CA SER A 45 5.14 20.31 -6.66
C SER A 45 5.17 19.21 -7.73
N PHE A 46 5.68 19.51 -8.95
CA PHE A 46 5.92 18.54 -10.00
C PHE A 46 7.28 17.88 -9.80
N LYS A 47 7.35 16.56 -9.87
CA LYS A 47 8.58 15.79 -9.80
C LYS A 47 8.64 14.80 -10.96
N ILE A 48 9.83 14.62 -11.53
CA ILE A 48 10.10 13.67 -12.61
C ILE A 48 11.42 12.95 -12.37
N ASN A 49 11.44 11.65 -12.60
CA ASN A 49 12.63 10.83 -12.48
C ASN A 49 13.35 10.73 -13.85
N GLU A 50 14.63 11.05 -13.91
CA GLU A 50 15.39 11.07 -15.16
C GLU A 50 15.59 9.69 -15.79
N VAL A 51 15.64 8.62 -14.97
CA VAL A 51 15.87 7.25 -15.45
C VAL A 51 14.58 6.60 -15.95
N THR A 52 13.48 6.74 -15.19
CA THR A 52 12.20 6.09 -15.50
C THR A 52 11.24 6.98 -16.26
N SER A 53 11.54 8.28 -16.33
CA SER A 53 10.61 9.32 -16.82
C SER A 53 9.25 9.37 -16.10
N LYS A 54 9.11 8.66 -14.99
CA LYS A 54 7.90 8.71 -14.19
C LYS A 54 7.80 10.09 -13.53
N TRP A 55 6.70 10.78 -13.82
CA TRP A 55 6.43 12.08 -13.24
C TRP A 55 5.12 12.08 -12.44
N HIS A 56 5.05 12.98 -11.47
CA HIS A 56 3.87 13.20 -10.65
C HIS A 56 3.77 14.68 -10.24
N TRP A 57 2.62 15.27 -10.48
CA TRP A 57 2.29 16.62 -10.04
C TRP A 57 1.41 16.56 -8.81
N LYS A 58 2.02 16.66 -7.65
CA LYS A 58 1.39 16.40 -6.35
C LYS A 58 0.18 17.29 -6.07
N SER A 59 0.25 18.58 -6.39
CA SER A 59 -0.86 19.52 -6.12
C SER A 59 -2.11 19.27 -6.97
N ARG A 60 -1.97 18.58 -8.11
CA ARG A 60 -3.08 18.21 -9.00
C ARG A 60 -3.39 16.71 -9.01
N ASP A 61 -2.59 15.91 -8.30
CA ASP A 61 -2.69 14.46 -8.23
C ASP A 61 -2.77 13.77 -9.60
N ILE A 62 -1.93 14.23 -10.52
CA ILE A 62 -1.80 13.67 -11.86
C ILE A 62 -0.37 13.19 -12.10
N GLY A 63 -0.22 12.16 -12.89
CA GLY A 63 1.11 11.61 -13.18
C GLY A 63 1.14 10.79 -14.47
N GLY A 64 2.35 10.42 -14.90
CA GLY A 64 2.55 9.65 -16.11
C GLY A 64 4.00 9.36 -16.39
N ILE A 65 4.27 8.91 -17.63
CA ILE A 65 5.64 8.61 -18.11
C ILE A 65 5.87 9.30 -19.46
N SER A 66 4.85 9.31 -20.33
CA SER A 66 4.98 9.79 -21.71
C SER A 66 4.91 11.31 -21.83
N ALA A 67 5.60 11.83 -22.84
CA ALA A 67 5.55 13.22 -23.26
C ALA A 67 4.13 13.62 -23.70
N LEU A 68 3.41 12.75 -24.42
CA LEU A 68 2.05 13.00 -24.85
C LEU A 68 1.12 13.28 -23.66
N ARG A 69 1.25 12.49 -22.59
CA ARG A 69 0.46 12.71 -21.37
C ARG A 69 0.90 13.97 -20.62
N PHE A 70 2.20 14.26 -20.61
CA PHE A 70 2.74 15.48 -20.02
C PHE A 70 2.17 16.72 -20.73
N LEU A 71 2.28 16.80 -22.03
CA LEU A 71 1.78 17.92 -22.84
C LEU A 71 0.28 18.14 -22.63
N THR A 72 -0.51 17.09 -22.62
CA THR A 72 -1.97 17.19 -22.48
C THR A 72 -2.42 17.51 -21.03
N LYS A 73 -1.70 17.05 -20.01
CA LYS A 73 -2.15 17.16 -18.61
C LYS A 73 -1.43 18.23 -17.81
N VAL A 74 -0.21 18.59 -18.20
CA VAL A 74 0.60 19.61 -17.52
C VAL A 74 0.61 20.91 -18.32
N ASP A 75 0.94 20.83 -19.59
CA ASP A 75 1.06 22.02 -20.46
C ASP A 75 -0.29 22.44 -21.09
N GLY A 76 -1.34 21.63 -20.95
CA GLY A 76 -2.71 22.01 -21.35
C GLY A 76 -2.99 21.92 -22.86
N PHE A 77 -2.09 21.32 -23.66
CA PHE A 77 -2.35 21.11 -25.08
C PHE A 77 -3.54 20.18 -25.31
N SER A 78 -4.31 20.42 -26.36
CA SER A 78 -5.24 19.43 -26.85
C SER A 78 -4.50 18.17 -27.32
N PHE A 79 -5.20 17.04 -27.38
CA PHE A 79 -4.59 15.79 -27.82
C PHE A 79 -3.93 15.90 -29.20
N MET A 80 -4.60 16.54 -30.15
CA MET A 80 -4.10 16.70 -31.53
C MET A 80 -2.92 17.66 -31.63
N GLU A 81 -2.92 18.74 -30.87
CA GLU A 81 -1.76 19.65 -30.80
C GLU A 81 -0.53 18.94 -30.22
N ALA A 82 -0.70 18.16 -29.16
CA ALA A 82 0.38 17.39 -28.57
C ALA A 82 0.90 16.31 -29.53
N VAL A 83 0.03 15.64 -30.28
CA VAL A 83 0.41 14.68 -31.33
C VAL A 83 1.23 15.36 -32.42
N ASN A 84 0.75 16.47 -32.98
CA ASN A 84 1.47 17.21 -34.04
C ASN A 84 2.84 17.68 -33.55
N LEU A 85 2.92 18.25 -32.35
CA LEU A 85 4.16 18.73 -31.75
C LEU A 85 5.21 17.61 -31.59
N LEU A 86 4.77 16.42 -31.21
CA LEU A 86 5.66 15.27 -31.05
C LEU A 86 6.07 14.66 -32.41
N GLN A 87 5.23 14.71 -33.44
CA GLN A 87 5.55 14.26 -34.80
C GLN A 87 6.54 15.18 -35.50
N GLU A 88 6.37 16.50 -35.37
CA GLU A 88 7.26 17.51 -35.99
C GLU A 88 8.66 17.52 -35.38
N GLY A 89 8.80 17.07 -34.14
CA GLY A 89 10.06 17.13 -33.38
C GLY A 89 11.11 16.08 -33.74
N ASN A 90 10.91 15.22 -34.76
CA ASN A 90 11.81 14.12 -35.12
C ASN A 90 12.30 13.31 -33.89
N PHE A 91 11.38 12.91 -33.03
CA PHE A 91 11.68 12.04 -31.90
C PHE A 91 11.82 10.60 -32.38
N VAL A 92 13.06 10.20 -32.68
CA VAL A 92 13.36 8.79 -32.92
C VAL A 92 13.29 8.09 -31.56
N TYR A 93 12.32 7.17 -31.43
CA TYR A 93 12.31 6.25 -30.28
C TYR A 93 13.54 5.34 -30.39
N ILE A 94 14.52 5.59 -29.56
CA ILE A 94 15.59 4.63 -29.32
C ILE A 94 15.14 3.80 -28.12
N PRO A 95 14.83 2.51 -28.29
CA PRO A 95 14.56 1.62 -27.18
C PRO A 95 15.79 1.59 -26.28
N GLN A 96 15.81 2.41 -25.24
CA GLN A 96 16.76 2.15 -24.17
C GLN A 96 16.14 1.00 -23.36
N GLU A 97 16.83 -0.15 -23.35
CA GLU A 97 16.60 -1.12 -22.30
C GLU A 97 16.74 -0.37 -21.00
N ILE A 98 15.62 -0.11 -20.34
CA ILE A 98 15.64 0.37 -18.96
C ILE A 98 16.28 -0.80 -18.22
N PRO A 99 17.50 -0.66 -17.66
CA PRO A 99 18.02 -1.69 -16.79
C PRO A 99 16.93 -1.91 -15.77
N ALA A 100 16.41 -3.14 -15.70
CA ALA A 100 15.40 -3.49 -14.70
C ALA A 100 15.97 -2.95 -13.40
N ALA A 101 15.30 -1.95 -12.81
CA ALA A 101 15.83 -1.27 -11.64
C ALA A 101 16.26 -2.38 -10.69
N GLU A 102 17.56 -2.50 -10.42
CA GLU A 102 18.09 -3.57 -9.60
C GLU A 102 17.24 -3.60 -8.34
N ARG A 103 16.43 -4.64 -8.19
CA ARG A 103 15.57 -4.75 -7.02
C ARG A 103 16.52 -4.78 -5.84
N LYS A 104 16.47 -3.72 -5.04
CA LYS A 104 17.26 -3.68 -3.81
C LYS A 104 17.02 -4.99 -3.07
N PRO A 105 18.07 -5.69 -2.66
CA PRO A 105 17.90 -6.95 -1.94
C PRO A 105 17.03 -6.69 -0.71
N PHE A 106 16.10 -7.59 -0.43
CA PHE A 106 15.30 -7.50 0.77
C PHE A 106 16.16 -7.77 1.98
N VAL A 107 16.26 -6.79 2.87
CA VAL A 107 16.97 -6.89 4.13
C VAL A 107 16.06 -6.38 5.23
N LEU A 108 15.81 -7.20 6.25
CA LEU A 108 15.04 -6.79 7.42
C LEU A 108 15.77 -5.67 8.17
N PRO A 109 15.06 -4.66 8.68
CA PRO A 109 15.62 -3.73 9.64
C PRO A 109 16.21 -4.44 10.85
N GLU A 110 17.33 -3.95 11.33
CA GLU A 110 17.97 -4.50 12.52
C GLU A 110 17.04 -4.45 13.74
N LYS A 111 17.03 -5.51 14.54
CA LYS A 111 16.19 -5.62 15.74
C LYS A 111 16.77 -4.79 16.87
N ASN A 112 15.92 -4.08 17.59
CA ASN A 112 16.28 -3.46 18.84
C ASN A 112 16.47 -4.52 19.95
N MET A 113 17.23 -4.20 20.98
CA MET A 113 17.49 -5.09 22.14
C MET A 113 16.22 -5.48 22.89
N ASN A 114 15.18 -4.65 22.83
CA ASN A 114 13.89 -4.92 23.47
C ASN A 114 12.74 -4.33 22.64
N ASN A 115 11.50 -4.66 23.00
CA ASN A 115 10.28 -4.27 22.28
C ASN A 115 9.38 -3.36 23.14
N ARG A 116 9.91 -2.63 24.12
CA ARG A 116 9.10 -1.89 25.10
C ARG A 116 8.26 -0.78 24.45
N ARG A 117 8.85 -0.05 23.51
CA ARG A 117 8.19 1.10 22.87
C ARG A 117 7.06 0.67 21.96
N ILE A 118 7.27 -0.37 21.16
CA ILE A 118 6.17 -0.88 20.29
C ILE A 118 5.08 -1.55 21.13
N LEU A 119 5.42 -2.20 22.23
CA LEU A 119 4.44 -2.75 23.16
C LEU A 119 3.56 -1.64 23.74
N GLN A 120 4.18 -0.55 24.21
CA GLN A 120 3.46 0.62 24.70
C GLN A 120 2.59 1.27 23.61
N TYR A 121 3.17 1.45 22.42
CA TYR A 121 2.47 2.05 21.26
C TYR A 121 1.24 1.23 20.84
N LEU A 122 1.40 -0.07 20.61
CA LEU A 122 0.32 -0.94 20.17
C LEU A 122 -0.74 -1.12 21.26
N SER A 123 -0.32 -1.24 22.53
CA SER A 123 -1.26 -1.21 23.65
C SER A 123 -2.02 0.11 23.71
N GLY A 124 -1.34 1.25 23.45
CA GLY A 124 -1.99 2.56 23.35
C GLY A 124 -3.10 2.61 22.30
N ARG A 125 -2.94 1.85 21.21
CA ARG A 125 -3.95 1.69 20.14
C ARG A 125 -5.05 0.68 20.45
N GLY A 126 -5.12 0.14 21.65
CA GLY A 126 -6.18 -0.78 22.06
C GLY A 126 -5.85 -2.26 21.88
N ILE A 127 -4.70 -2.62 21.32
CA ILE A 127 -4.28 -4.01 21.15
C ILE A 127 -3.88 -4.61 22.49
N SER A 128 -4.39 -5.82 22.81
CA SER A 128 -4.06 -6.49 24.06
C SER A 128 -2.59 -6.92 24.10
N GLU A 129 -2.03 -6.90 25.30
CA GLU A 129 -0.62 -7.27 25.50
C GLU A 129 -0.35 -8.72 25.10
N ASP A 130 -1.30 -9.63 25.34
CA ASP A 130 -1.19 -11.04 24.97
C ASP A 130 -1.07 -11.23 23.46
N VAL A 131 -1.86 -10.51 22.65
CA VAL A 131 -1.77 -10.52 21.19
C VAL A 131 -0.42 -9.98 20.73
N ILE A 132 0.05 -8.86 21.29
CA ILE A 132 1.36 -8.30 20.94
C ILE A 132 2.47 -9.30 21.27
N ARG A 133 2.48 -9.84 22.48
CA ARG A 133 3.47 -10.83 22.93
C ARG A 133 3.44 -12.11 22.10
N TYR A 134 2.26 -12.54 21.66
CA TYR A 134 2.13 -13.66 20.73
C TYR A 134 2.88 -13.40 19.42
N CYS A 135 2.64 -12.27 18.76
CA CYS A 135 3.33 -11.90 17.53
C CYS A 135 4.85 -11.70 17.72
N LEU A 136 5.27 -11.15 18.86
CA LEU A 136 6.69 -11.05 19.23
C LEU A 136 7.36 -12.43 19.36
N ARG A 137 6.70 -13.40 20.02
CA ARG A 137 7.22 -14.77 20.16
C ARG A 137 7.33 -15.50 18.81
N LEU A 138 6.39 -15.28 17.91
CA LEU A 138 6.45 -15.83 16.55
C LEU A 138 7.51 -15.14 15.68
N GLY A 139 8.08 -14.01 16.13
CA GLY A 139 9.05 -13.24 15.36
C GLY A 139 8.46 -12.57 14.11
N ILE A 140 7.12 -12.43 14.05
CA ILE A 140 6.41 -11.70 12.98
C ILE A 140 6.20 -10.23 13.33
N LEU A 141 6.58 -9.82 14.53
CA LEU A 141 6.57 -8.44 15.01
C LEU A 141 7.83 -8.19 15.83
N TYR A 142 8.46 -7.02 15.65
CA TYR A 142 9.56 -6.56 16.51
C TYR A 142 9.76 -5.05 16.40
N GLU A 143 10.56 -4.49 17.33
CA GLU A 143 11.01 -3.09 17.30
C GLU A 143 12.32 -2.98 16.54
N SER A 144 12.43 -2.04 15.56
CA SER A 144 13.71 -1.78 14.88
C SER A 144 14.68 -1.00 15.78
N SER A 145 15.98 -1.24 15.63
CA SER A 145 17.03 -0.53 16.37
C SER A 145 17.07 0.95 15.99
N THR A 146 17.00 1.24 14.70
CA THR A 146 16.97 2.59 14.17
C THR A 146 15.51 3.07 14.12
N TYR A 147 15.22 4.25 14.65
CA TYR A 147 13.90 4.88 14.70
C TYR A 147 12.82 4.16 15.49
N HIS A 148 13.09 3.00 16.09
CA HIS A 148 12.16 2.23 16.92
C HIS A 148 10.79 1.93 16.27
N ASN A 149 10.75 1.75 14.96
CA ASN A 149 9.51 1.43 14.24
C ASN A 149 8.98 0.05 14.67
N ALA A 150 7.67 -0.11 14.68
CA ALA A 150 7.06 -1.43 14.69
C ALA A 150 7.24 -2.06 13.31
N VAL A 151 7.89 -3.23 13.27
CA VAL A 151 8.19 -3.99 12.04
C VAL A 151 7.30 -5.22 12.01
N PHE A 152 6.41 -5.29 11.05
CA PHE A 152 5.52 -6.43 10.79
C PHE A 152 6.14 -7.26 9.66
N VAL A 153 6.40 -8.55 9.92
CA VAL A 153 7.16 -9.42 9.01
C VAL A 153 6.26 -10.47 8.38
N GLY A 154 6.33 -10.56 7.07
CA GLY A 154 5.78 -11.65 6.31
C GLY A 154 6.86 -12.67 5.94
N ARG A 155 6.51 -13.96 6.00
CA ARG A 155 7.44 -15.08 5.80
C ARG A 155 6.92 -16.03 4.74
N ASP A 156 7.85 -16.71 4.06
CA ASP A 156 7.52 -17.84 3.20
C ASP A 156 7.34 -19.14 4.03
N GLU A 157 7.00 -20.22 3.35
CA GLU A 157 6.72 -21.53 3.93
C GLU A 157 7.94 -22.15 4.64
N ASN A 158 9.14 -21.68 4.32
CA ASN A 158 10.39 -22.08 4.98
C ASN A 158 10.75 -21.19 6.17
N GLY A 159 9.86 -20.26 6.54
CA GLY A 159 10.08 -19.31 7.62
C GLY A 159 11.04 -18.16 7.27
N LYS A 160 11.49 -18.05 6.01
CA LYS A 160 12.34 -16.96 5.55
C LYS A 160 11.51 -15.69 5.38
N ALA A 161 12.01 -14.58 5.92
CA ALA A 161 11.35 -13.28 5.75
C ALA A 161 11.45 -12.82 4.28
N ARG A 162 10.31 -12.41 3.71
CA ARG A 162 10.15 -11.95 2.33
C ARG A 162 9.48 -10.58 2.24
N TYR A 163 8.84 -10.16 3.31
CA TYR A 163 8.09 -8.91 3.38
C TYR A 163 8.28 -8.28 4.76
N ALA A 164 8.33 -6.97 4.80
CA ALA A 164 8.19 -6.23 6.04
C ALA A 164 7.48 -4.89 5.81
N PHE A 165 6.57 -4.57 6.72
CA PHE A 165 5.92 -3.28 6.81
C PHE A 165 6.37 -2.57 8.08
N LEU A 166 6.79 -1.30 7.95
CA LEU A 166 7.28 -0.48 9.05
C LEU A 166 6.26 0.60 9.40
N ARG A 167 5.94 0.67 10.68
CA ARG A 167 5.08 1.71 11.25
C ARG A 167 5.84 2.54 12.27
N GLY A 168 5.95 3.84 12.00
CA GLY A 168 6.48 4.79 12.99
C GLY A 168 5.56 4.90 14.20
N ILE A 169 6.16 4.91 15.38
CA ILE A 169 5.46 4.91 16.66
C ILE A 169 5.41 6.29 17.33
N TYR A 170 6.18 7.25 16.82
CA TYR A 170 6.20 8.60 17.36
C TYR A 170 5.16 9.46 16.64
N ASP A 171 4.34 10.13 17.44
CA ASP A 171 3.47 11.19 16.95
C ASP A 171 4.29 12.49 16.89
N THR A 172 4.61 12.90 15.68
CA THR A 172 5.36 14.14 15.41
C THR A 172 4.47 15.28 14.98
N GLY A 173 3.12 15.12 15.09
CA GLY A 173 2.14 16.05 14.52
C GLY A 173 2.11 16.07 12.99
N LYS A 174 2.90 15.21 12.33
CA LYS A 174 2.92 14.99 10.88
C LYS A 174 2.26 13.65 10.56
N LYS A 175 2.00 13.39 9.25
CA LYS A 175 1.55 12.05 8.82
C LYS A 175 2.46 10.97 9.41
N SER A 176 1.87 10.00 10.10
CA SER A 176 2.63 8.89 10.69
C SER A 176 3.41 8.13 9.61
N PHE A 177 4.65 7.78 9.91
CA PHE A 177 5.52 7.03 9.01
C PHE A 177 4.94 5.63 8.75
N LYS A 178 4.74 5.31 7.49
CA LYS A 178 4.26 4.00 6.99
C LYS A 178 5.02 3.68 5.72
N ILE A 179 5.75 2.57 5.69
CA ILE A 179 6.49 2.15 4.49
C ILE A 179 6.65 0.64 4.43
N GLU A 180 6.58 0.09 3.23
CA GLU A 180 7.08 -1.25 2.96
C GLU A 180 8.61 -1.23 2.87
N GLN A 181 9.28 -2.21 3.48
CA GLN A 181 10.73 -2.36 3.37
C GLN A 181 11.14 -2.57 1.91
N ALA A 182 12.19 -1.91 1.48
CA ALA A 182 12.71 -2.05 0.11
C ALA A 182 13.02 -3.53 -0.19
N GLY A 183 12.64 -3.99 -1.38
CA GLY A 183 12.79 -5.38 -1.79
C GLY A 183 11.74 -6.35 -1.25
N SER A 184 10.75 -5.89 -0.49
CA SER A 184 9.62 -6.71 -0.04
C SER A 184 8.82 -7.29 -1.20
N GLU A 185 8.35 -8.51 -1.02
CA GLU A 185 7.44 -9.20 -1.93
C GLU A 185 6.04 -9.24 -1.32
N LYS A 186 5.11 -8.47 -1.90
CA LYS A 186 3.72 -8.35 -1.40
C LYS A 186 2.96 -9.66 -1.33
N ALA A 187 3.39 -10.66 -2.10
CA ALA A 187 2.83 -12.00 -2.03
C ALA A 187 2.95 -12.63 -0.63
N TYR A 188 3.94 -12.23 0.15
CA TYR A 188 4.22 -12.74 1.49
C TYR A 188 3.87 -11.71 2.57
N ALA A 189 2.76 -10.99 2.42
CA ALA A 189 2.35 -9.99 3.40
C ALA A 189 2.21 -10.55 4.83
N PHE A 190 2.13 -9.67 5.80
CA PHE A 190 1.99 -10.04 7.21
C PHE A 190 0.76 -10.94 7.44
N CYS A 191 0.97 -12.05 8.13
CA CYS A 191 -0.10 -12.97 8.50
C CYS A 191 0.09 -13.46 9.94
N VAL A 192 -0.98 -13.42 10.73
CA VAL A 192 -1.05 -14.08 12.04
C VAL A 192 -1.65 -15.47 11.83
N PRO A 193 -0.89 -16.54 12.07
CA PRO A 193 -1.38 -17.91 11.90
C PRO A 193 -2.34 -18.29 13.04
N PRO A 194 -3.27 -19.22 12.80
CA PRO A 194 -4.08 -19.83 13.84
C PRO A 194 -3.23 -20.75 14.72
N GLN A 195 -3.75 -21.10 15.91
CA GLN A 195 -3.08 -22.04 16.80
C GLN A 195 -3.19 -23.51 16.35
N LYS A 196 -4.25 -23.83 15.61
CA LYS A 196 -4.52 -25.13 14.99
C LYS A 196 -4.85 -24.92 13.52
N GLU A 197 -4.78 -25.96 12.72
CA GLU A 197 -5.24 -25.92 11.34
C GLU A 197 -6.63 -25.28 11.21
N SER A 198 -6.78 -24.41 10.25
CA SER A 198 -8.01 -23.66 10.04
C SER A 198 -8.32 -23.57 8.54
N LYS A 199 -9.60 -23.69 8.22
CA LYS A 199 -10.14 -23.51 6.86
C LYS A 199 -10.61 -22.07 6.60
N ARG A 200 -10.25 -21.13 7.48
CA ARG A 200 -10.73 -19.76 7.48
C ARG A 200 -9.58 -18.76 7.43
N VAL A 201 -9.71 -17.75 6.59
CA VAL A 201 -8.82 -16.58 6.55
C VAL A 201 -9.61 -15.30 6.66
N ALA A 202 -9.22 -14.43 7.58
CA ALA A 202 -9.71 -13.05 7.66
C ALA A 202 -8.69 -12.11 6.98
N VAL A 203 -9.15 -11.17 6.17
CA VAL A 203 -8.31 -10.26 5.39
C VAL A 203 -8.52 -8.81 5.81
N TYR A 204 -7.41 -8.06 5.88
CA TYR A 204 -7.35 -6.70 6.44
C TYR A 204 -6.57 -5.77 5.53
N GLU A 205 -6.84 -4.46 5.62
CA GLU A 205 -6.07 -3.46 4.89
C GLU A 205 -4.68 -3.23 5.49
N ALA A 206 -4.56 -3.31 6.82
CA ALA A 206 -3.29 -3.11 7.51
C ALA A 206 -3.07 -4.09 8.67
N CYS A 207 -1.79 -4.32 9.00
CA CYS A 207 -1.37 -5.23 10.08
C CYS A 207 -2.00 -4.89 11.44
N ILE A 208 -2.15 -3.60 11.74
CA ILE A 208 -2.68 -3.15 13.03
C ILE A 208 -4.14 -3.55 13.19
N ASP A 209 -4.93 -3.52 12.11
CA ASP A 209 -6.34 -3.90 12.13
C ASP A 209 -6.52 -5.41 12.37
N ALA A 210 -5.63 -6.23 11.80
CA ALA A 210 -5.58 -7.66 12.11
C ALA A 210 -5.35 -7.93 13.60
N LEU A 211 -4.41 -7.21 14.24
CA LEU A 211 -4.14 -7.36 15.67
C LEU A 211 -5.25 -6.78 16.55
N ALA A 212 -5.85 -5.68 16.11
CA ALA A 212 -6.96 -5.04 16.80
C ALA A 212 -8.22 -5.95 16.79
N HIS A 213 -8.57 -6.49 15.63
CA HIS A 213 -9.66 -7.43 15.52
C HIS A 213 -9.43 -8.70 16.33
N LEU A 214 -8.23 -9.28 16.29
CA LEU A 214 -7.84 -10.40 17.16
C LEU A 214 -8.06 -10.08 18.65
N THR A 215 -7.72 -8.85 19.06
CA THR A 215 -7.95 -8.38 20.43
C THR A 215 -9.44 -8.26 20.76
N LEU A 216 -10.26 -7.75 19.83
CA LEU A 216 -11.71 -7.62 20.00
C LEU A 216 -12.40 -8.96 20.10
N GLU A 217 -11.88 -9.99 19.43
CA GLU A 217 -12.32 -11.39 19.51
C GLU A 217 -11.72 -12.13 20.73
N GLY A 218 -11.15 -11.41 21.70
CA GLY A 218 -10.63 -12.01 22.93
C GLY A 218 -9.32 -12.78 22.76
N GLY A 219 -8.61 -12.60 21.66
CA GLY A 219 -7.36 -13.30 21.37
C GLY A 219 -7.55 -14.68 20.74
N SER A 220 -8.72 -14.96 20.16
CA SER A 220 -9.02 -16.26 19.52
C SER A 220 -8.17 -16.50 18.29
N LEU A 221 -7.32 -17.52 18.34
CA LEU A 221 -6.43 -17.93 17.25
C LEU A 221 -7.06 -19.08 16.43
N ASP A 222 -8.26 -18.87 15.94
CA ASP A 222 -9.11 -19.86 15.25
C ASP A 222 -9.04 -19.78 13.72
N LYS A 223 -8.44 -18.71 13.19
CA LYS A 223 -8.32 -18.44 11.74
C LYS A 223 -7.03 -17.71 11.41
N TYR A 224 -6.61 -17.77 10.15
CA TYR A 224 -5.53 -16.91 9.63
C TYR A 224 -6.00 -15.46 9.58
N ARG A 225 -5.08 -14.51 9.85
CA ARG A 225 -5.36 -13.08 9.72
C ARG A 225 -4.30 -12.45 8.82
N LEU A 226 -4.69 -12.19 7.57
CA LEU A 226 -3.80 -11.78 6.48
C LEU A 226 -3.97 -10.30 6.14
N GLU A 227 -2.87 -9.56 6.10
CA GLU A 227 -2.84 -8.21 5.53
C GLU A 227 -2.83 -8.28 4.00
N LEU A 228 -3.57 -7.38 3.33
CA LEU A 228 -3.64 -7.31 1.87
C LEU A 228 -2.55 -6.42 1.24
N GLY A 229 -1.73 -5.73 2.03
CA GLY A 229 -0.70 -4.79 1.56
C GLY A 229 -1.26 -3.46 1.08
N GLY A 230 -2.38 -3.02 1.69
CA GLY A 230 -3.12 -1.80 1.36
C GLY A 230 -4.06 -1.95 0.17
N ILE A 231 -5.05 -1.07 0.12
CA ILE A 231 -6.07 -1.01 -0.93
C ILE A 231 -5.90 0.29 -1.71
N SER A 232 -5.92 0.20 -3.03
CA SER A 232 -5.92 1.36 -3.93
C SER A 232 -7.29 1.50 -4.58
N ALA A 233 -8.22 2.10 -3.86
CA ALA A 233 -9.53 2.43 -4.38
C ALA A 233 -9.47 3.55 -5.43
N PRO A 234 -10.47 3.63 -6.35
CA PRO A 234 -10.67 4.81 -7.18
C PRO A 234 -11.04 6.01 -6.31
N LYS A 235 -10.98 7.21 -6.89
CA LYS A 235 -11.56 8.39 -6.23
C LYS A 235 -13.08 8.24 -6.13
N GLU A 236 -13.65 8.78 -5.08
CA GLU A 236 -15.11 8.81 -4.92
C GLU A 236 -15.77 9.45 -6.15
N GLY A 237 -16.71 8.74 -6.77
CA GLY A 237 -17.34 9.11 -8.06
C GLY A 237 -16.73 8.47 -9.32
N GLU A 238 -15.56 7.81 -9.24
CA GLU A 238 -15.00 7.03 -10.35
C GLU A 238 -15.51 5.57 -10.27
N THR A 239 -16.57 5.23 -10.99
CA THR A 239 -17.32 3.97 -10.83
C THR A 239 -16.79 2.75 -11.59
N HIS A 240 -15.82 2.90 -12.51
CA HIS A 240 -15.51 1.85 -13.49
C HIS A 240 -14.15 1.15 -13.31
N ARG A 241 -13.47 1.32 -12.17
CA ARG A 241 -12.20 0.64 -11.94
C ARG A 241 -12.40 -0.69 -11.23
N GLU A 242 -12.05 -1.78 -11.89
CA GLU A 242 -11.96 -3.08 -11.24
C GLU A 242 -10.75 -3.15 -10.30
N MET A 243 -10.94 -3.78 -9.14
CA MET A 243 -9.86 -4.08 -8.21
C MET A 243 -8.99 -5.20 -8.78
N LYS A 244 -7.68 -4.97 -8.83
CA LYS A 244 -6.74 -6.07 -9.06
C LYS A 244 -6.77 -7.01 -7.86
N LYS A 245 -6.81 -8.31 -8.10
CA LYS A 245 -6.72 -9.31 -7.03
C LYS A 245 -5.47 -9.05 -6.18
N PRO A 246 -5.58 -8.99 -4.84
CA PRO A 246 -4.45 -8.72 -3.97
C PRO A 246 -3.40 -9.84 -4.06
N PRO A 247 -2.13 -9.53 -4.39
CA PRO A 247 -1.08 -10.55 -4.52
C PRO A 247 -0.89 -11.39 -3.27
N ALA A 248 -1.08 -10.80 -2.08
CA ALA A 248 -1.01 -11.50 -0.81
C ALA A 248 -2.08 -12.59 -0.69
N LEU A 249 -3.34 -12.27 -1.03
CA LEU A 249 -4.43 -13.23 -0.94
C LEU A 249 -4.31 -14.32 -2.01
N GLU A 250 -3.98 -13.97 -3.25
CA GLU A 250 -3.78 -14.94 -4.33
C GLU A 250 -2.68 -15.94 -3.96
N HIS A 251 -1.53 -15.45 -3.48
CA HIS A 251 -0.44 -16.32 -3.05
C HIS A 251 -0.84 -17.18 -1.86
N PHE A 252 -1.45 -16.57 -0.83
CA PHE A 252 -1.90 -17.28 0.36
C PHE A 252 -2.85 -18.44 0.00
N LEU A 253 -3.88 -18.18 -0.80
CA LEU A 253 -4.85 -19.20 -1.23
C LEU A 253 -4.20 -20.30 -2.08
N SER A 254 -3.17 -19.98 -2.88
CA SER A 254 -2.42 -20.98 -3.65
C SER A 254 -1.61 -21.95 -2.76
N LYS A 255 -1.25 -21.51 -1.54
CA LYS A 255 -0.49 -22.31 -0.56
C LYS A 255 -1.38 -23.00 0.47
N HIS A 256 -2.62 -22.57 0.59
CA HIS A 256 -3.61 -23.04 1.55
C HIS A 256 -4.87 -23.54 0.84
N PRO A 257 -4.78 -24.67 0.09
CA PRO A 257 -5.92 -25.22 -0.63
C PRO A 257 -7.06 -25.71 0.30
N GLU A 258 -6.77 -25.86 1.60
CA GLU A 258 -7.74 -26.21 2.63
C GLU A 258 -8.69 -25.06 3.00
N ILE A 259 -8.42 -23.82 2.58
CA ILE A 259 -9.28 -22.67 2.89
C ILE A 259 -10.63 -22.81 2.18
N GLU A 260 -11.69 -22.69 2.92
CA GLU A 260 -13.09 -22.73 2.47
C GLU A 260 -13.81 -21.38 2.67
N GLU A 261 -13.33 -20.55 3.62
CA GLU A 261 -14.00 -19.31 4.03
C GLU A 261 -13.04 -18.13 4.06
N ILE A 262 -13.47 -17.03 3.46
CA ILE A 262 -12.77 -15.72 3.50
C ILE A 262 -13.66 -14.73 4.25
N GLU A 263 -13.18 -14.23 5.38
CA GLU A 263 -13.79 -13.17 6.15
C GLU A 263 -13.18 -11.83 5.77
N ILE A 264 -13.98 -10.93 5.20
CA ILE A 264 -13.51 -9.62 4.71
C ILE A 264 -13.67 -8.60 5.83
N CYS A 265 -12.54 -8.14 6.36
CA CYS A 265 -12.42 -7.22 7.49
C CYS A 265 -11.73 -5.91 7.06
N THR A 266 -12.15 -5.35 5.92
CA THR A 266 -11.69 -4.04 5.45
C THR A 266 -12.30 -2.90 6.25
N ASP A 267 -11.74 -1.70 6.13
CA ASP A 267 -12.24 -0.51 6.83
C ASP A 267 -13.68 -0.19 6.39
N ASN A 268 -14.47 0.43 7.26
CA ASN A 268 -15.84 0.84 6.91
C ASN A 268 -15.87 2.26 6.33
N ASP A 269 -14.94 2.56 5.45
CA ASP A 269 -14.92 3.79 4.64
C ASP A 269 -15.25 3.50 3.17
N PHE A 270 -15.18 4.51 2.30
CA PHE A 270 -15.43 4.33 0.87
C PHE A 270 -14.48 3.29 0.25
N ALA A 271 -13.19 3.36 0.57
CA ALA A 271 -12.18 2.48 -0.01
C ALA A 271 -12.34 1.03 0.45
N GLY A 272 -12.60 0.82 1.75
CA GLY A 272 -12.80 -0.49 2.32
C GLY A 272 -14.11 -1.15 1.85
N ARG A 273 -15.21 -0.42 1.77
CA ARG A 273 -16.49 -0.92 1.21
C ARG A 273 -16.35 -1.27 -0.28
N TRP A 274 -15.65 -0.43 -1.06
CA TRP A 274 -15.36 -0.73 -2.45
C TRP A 274 -14.52 -2.01 -2.59
N ALA A 275 -13.50 -2.18 -1.75
CA ALA A 275 -12.69 -3.39 -1.73
C ALA A 275 -13.49 -4.62 -1.32
N CYS A 276 -14.32 -4.53 -0.28
CA CYS A 276 -15.21 -5.60 0.16
C CYS A 276 -16.10 -6.09 -0.99
N ALA A 277 -16.77 -5.19 -1.70
CA ALA A 277 -17.62 -5.53 -2.85
C ALA A 277 -16.84 -6.22 -3.98
N ASN A 278 -15.62 -5.77 -4.26
CA ASN A 278 -14.77 -6.37 -5.29
C ASN A 278 -14.20 -7.73 -4.87
N LEU A 279 -13.76 -7.89 -3.63
CA LEU A 279 -13.31 -9.18 -3.10
C LEU A 279 -14.44 -10.21 -3.12
N LYS A 280 -15.64 -9.82 -2.67
CA LYS A 280 -16.83 -10.68 -2.75
C LYS A 280 -17.11 -11.14 -4.18
N ARG A 281 -17.04 -10.23 -5.16
CA ARG A 281 -17.22 -10.58 -6.58
C ARG A 281 -16.12 -11.51 -7.09
N ALA A 282 -14.86 -11.27 -6.71
CA ALA A 282 -13.71 -12.01 -7.22
C ALA A 282 -13.59 -13.43 -6.64
N TYR A 283 -14.04 -13.65 -5.41
CA TYR A 283 -13.81 -14.91 -4.69
C TYR A 283 -15.10 -15.64 -4.30
N GLY A 284 -16.25 -14.99 -4.34
CA GLY A 284 -17.51 -15.54 -3.83
C GLY A 284 -18.08 -16.73 -4.62
N THR A 285 -17.57 -17.03 -5.81
CA THR A 285 -17.91 -18.24 -6.57
C THR A 285 -17.15 -19.48 -6.09
N THR A 286 -16.01 -19.27 -5.41
CA THR A 286 -15.10 -20.35 -5.00
C THR A 286 -15.10 -20.55 -3.48
N TYR A 287 -15.21 -19.45 -2.73
CA TYR A 287 -15.12 -19.45 -1.27
C TYR A 287 -16.39 -18.91 -0.64
N ARG A 288 -16.69 -19.39 0.58
CA ARG A 288 -17.72 -18.77 1.41
C ARG A 288 -17.20 -17.40 1.87
N ILE A 289 -17.94 -16.34 1.58
CA ILE A 289 -17.58 -14.98 1.98
C ILE A 289 -18.37 -14.56 3.21
N ILE A 290 -17.66 -14.07 4.21
CA ILE A 290 -18.22 -13.39 5.39
C ILE A 290 -17.82 -11.92 5.31
N GLU A 291 -18.80 -11.02 5.27
CA GLU A 291 -18.55 -9.58 5.36
C GLU A 291 -18.55 -9.20 6.84
N ASN A 292 -17.42 -8.80 7.36
CA ASN A 292 -17.24 -8.38 8.74
C ASN A 292 -16.45 -7.05 8.77
N LEU A 293 -17.13 -5.96 8.44
CA LEU A 293 -16.58 -4.63 8.50
C LEU A 293 -16.80 -4.03 9.90
N PRO A 294 -15.97 -3.07 10.35
CA PRO A 294 -16.22 -2.30 11.56
C PRO A 294 -17.65 -1.74 11.57
N GLN A 295 -18.34 -1.81 12.73
CA GLN A 295 -19.73 -1.38 12.83
C GLN A 295 -19.94 0.14 12.68
N ILE A 296 -18.91 0.93 12.93
CA ILE A 296 -18.94 2.40 12.86
C ILE A 296 -18.47 2.83 11.47
N GLU A 297 -19.28 3.63 10.80
CA GLU A 297 -18.91 4.20 9.49
C GLU A 297 -17.67 5.09 9.60
N GLY A 298 -16.73 4.91 8.67
CA GLY A 298 -15.45 5.61 8.63
C GLY A 298 -14.39 5.06 9.60
N ALA A 299 -14.71 4.03 10.40
CA ALA A 299 -13.77 3.44 11.37
C ALA A 299 -13.00 2.25 10.78
N ASP A 300 -11.81 2.02 11.32
CA ASP A 300 -11.04 0.79 11.22
C ASP A 300 -11.16 -0.06 12.51
N TYR A 301 -10.62 -1.26 12.52
CA TYR A 301 -10.63 -2.12 13.72
C TYR A 301 -9.77 -1.58 14.87
N ALA A 302 -8.71 -0.83 14.55
CA ALA A 302 -7.88 -0.20 15.58
C ALA A 302 -8.63 0.90 16.32
N ASP A 303 -9.51 1.63 15.65
CA ASP A 303 -10.40 2.62 16.28
C ASP A 303 -11.37 1.94 17.26
N LEU A 304 -12.00 0.83 16.84
CA LEU A 304 -12.91 0.07 17.70
C LEU A 304 -12.19 -0.50 18.95
N ALA A 305 -10.98 -1.03 18.76
CA ALA A 305 -10.19 -1.56 19.87
C ALA A 305 -9.81 -0.47 20.87
N LYS A 306 -9.50 0.72 20.38
CA LYS A 306 -9.16 1.89 21.22
C LYS A 306 -10.37 2.34 22.04
N VAL A 307 -11.55 2.46 21.43
CA VAL A 307 -12.81 2.80 22.10
C VAL A 307 -13.11 1.78 23.22
N LYS A 308 -13.10 0.49 22.90
CA LYS A 308 -13.35 -0.59 23.88
C LYS A 308 -12.37 -0.58 25.05
N LYS A 309 -11.11 -0.22 24.80
CA LYS A 309 -10.09 -0.06 25.86
C LYS A 309 -10.43 1.11 26.79
N GLU A 310 -10.85 2.25 26.23
CA GLU A 310 -11.21 3.42 27.03
C GLU A 310 -12.47 3.16 27.87
N GLU A 311 -13.45 2.47 27.33
CA GLU A 311 -14.65 2.03 28.07
C GLU A 311 -14.30 1.14 29.25
N LYS A 312 -13.43 0.13 29.05
CA LYS A 312 -12.94 -0.74 30.12
C LYS A 312 -12.19 0.04 31.22
N LYS A 313 -11.43 1.06 30.84
CA LYS A 313 -10.74 1.92 31.84
C LYS A 313 -11.75 2.72 32.66
N LYS A 314 -12.76 3.29 32.03
CA LYS A 314 -13.83 4.06 32.71
C LYS A 314 -14.63 3.16 33.66
N ALA A 315 -14.99 1.95 33.21
CA ALA A 315 -15.73 0.99 34.04
C ALA A 315 -14.92 0.55 35.30
N ARG A 316 -13.61 0.40 35.18
CA ARG A 316 -12.73 0.09 36.32
C ARG A 316 -12.49 1.25 37.28
N ALA A 317 -12.66 2.48 36.81
CA ALA A 317 -12.47 3.70 37.62
C ALA A 317 -13.77 4.15 38.29
N ALA A 318 -14.93 3.58 37.93
CA ALA A 318 -16.20 3.86 38.59
C ALA A 318 -16.19 3.25 40.02
N PRO A 319 -16.43 4.04 41.08
CA PRO A 319 -16.51 3.49 42.43
C PRO A 319 -17.65 2.48 42.50
N GLU A 320 -17.37 1.32 43.15
CA GLU A 320 -18.43 0.39 43.56
C GLU A 320 -19.43 1.15 44.42
N ARG A 321 -20.68 1.22 43.97
CA ARG A 321 -21.79 1.82 44.72
C ARG A 321 -22.36 0.81 45.72
#